data_b17e1f8c4f5e88d9dfa188faf1bbedd4
#
_entry.id   b17e1f8c4f5e88d9dfa188faf1bbedd4
#
_cell.length_a   1.000
_cell.length_b   1.000
_cell.length_c   1.000
_cell.angle_alpha   90.00
_cell.angle_beta   90.00
_cell.angle_gamma   90.00
#
_symmetry.space_group_name_H-M   'P 1'
#
loop_
_entity.id
_entity.type
_entity.pdbx_description
1 polymer ?
#
loop_
_entity_poly.entity_id
_entity_poly.type
_entity_poly.pdbx_seq_one_letter_code
_entity_poly.pdbx_strand_id
1 'polypeptide(L)'
;MSAARLLETADFNQLAAGRDGYFLYNRNDQYIGRSIEQYGEFSALEMKLFAQICTPGSVVIEVGANIGAHTVGLARLVGPQGRVLAFEPQRLPFQMLCANVALNSLDNVDCFWAAVSSEVGSINVPDLNPRKEYNFGGLTLLGSQSGRRVACLTLDQYVTLPKVDLVKIDVEGMEADVLKGGEGLLKRFKPLLYVENDRLEKSETLTRLIASFDYRMYWHLPPLFNPDNFFANRENSYLNVVSANMLCVHRDSQIRTTGFEEVVDFSFHPLRRESVVT
;
A
#
# COMPACT_ATOMS: atom_id res chain seq x y z
N MET A 1 28.28 -2.89 0.35
CA MET A 1 28.58 -1.44 0.33
C MET A 1 27.53 -0.77 1.18
N SER A 2 27.91 0.11 2.14
CA SER A 2 26.95 0.86 2.93
C SER A 2 26.03 1.66 2.01
N ALA A 3 24.71 1.66 2.28
CA ALA A 3 23.75 2.52 1.61
C ALA A 3 24.31 3.93 1.50
N ALA A 4 24.27 4.52 0.30
CA ALA A 4 24.67 5.91 0.13
C ALA A 4 23.60 6.79 0.81
N ARG A 5 23.76 7.00 2.13
CA ARG A 5 22.99 8.01 2.85
C ARG A 5 23.32 9.37 2.26
N LEU A 6 22.35 10.02 1.68
CA LEU A 6 22.52 11.33 1.08
C LEU A 6 22.47 12.47 2.12
N LEU A 7 21.78 12.21 3.22
CA LEU A 7 21.69 13.10 4.37
C LEU A 7 21.57 12.25 5.63
N GLU A 8 22.49 12.47 6.56
CA GLU A 8 22.41 11.93 7.92
C GLU A 8 22.03 13.05 8.87
N THR A 9 20.84 12.98 9.44
CA THR A 9 20.43 13.94 10.48
C THR A 9 20.72 13.35 11.86
N ALA A 10 20.87 14.22 12.86
CA ALA A 10 21.04 13.80 14.26
C ALA A 10 19.75 13.21 14.87
N ASP A 11 18.63 13.27 14.16
CA ASP A 11 17.30 12.86 14.63
C ASP A 11 16.75 11.72 13.74
N PHE A 12 15.45 11.50 13.77
CA PHE A 12 14.79 10.33 13.20
C PHE A 12 14.70 10.31 11.66
N ASN A 13 14.78 11.44 10.99
CA ASN A 13 14.70 11.50 9.53
C ASN A 13 16.03 11.18 8.87
N GLN A 14 15.99 10.38 7.83
CA GLN A 14 17.13 10.01 6.98
C GLN A 14 16.73 10.12 5.51
N LEU A 15 17.67 10.32 4.61
CA LEU A 15 17.48 10.36 3.16
C LEU A 15 18.41 9.36 2.48
N ALA A 16 17.86 8.52 1.62
CA ALA A 16 18.61 7.57 0.82
C ALA A 16 18.19 7.58 -0.64
N ALA A 17 19.11 7.23 -1.54
CA ALA A 17 18.77 6.82 -2.88
C ALA A 17 18.30 5.36 -2.84
N GLY A 18 17.26 5.05 -3.59
CA GLY A 18 16.71 3.70 -3.72
C GLY A 18 16.42 3.36 -5.18
N ARG A 19 15.87 2.17 -5.40
CA ARG A 19 15.56 1.62 -6.74
C ARG A 19 14.66 2.56 -7.54
N ASP A 20 13.61 3.08 -6.91
CA ASP A 20 12.59 3.86 -7.58
C ASP A 20 12.79 5.38 -7.45
N GLY A 21 13.76 5.82 -6.66
CA GLY A 21 14.08 7.24 -6.48
C GLY A 21 14.73 7.56 -5.14
N TYR A 22 14.52 8.79 -4.68
CA TYR A 22 15.02 9.27 -3.40
C TYR A 22 13.93 9.16 -2.34
N PHE A 23 14.30 8.74 -1.13
CA PHE A 23 13.36 8.52 -0.05
C PHE A 23 13.81 9.18 1.26
N LEU A 24 13.00 10.12 1.75
CA LEU A 24 13.01 10.55 3.13
C LEU A 24 12.25 9.51 3.95
N TYR A 25 12.86 8.98 4.99
CA TYR A 25 12.28 7.94 5.83
C TYR A 25 12.63 8.14 7.31
N ASN A 26 11.87 7.50 8.19
CA ASN A 26 12.16 7.44 9.62
C ASN A 26 13.05 6.21 9.90
N ARG A 27 14.26 6.43 10.45
CA ARG A 27 15.21 5.36 10.81
C ARG A 27 14.69 4.40 11.88
N ASN A 28 13.66 4.82 12.64
CA ASN A 28 13.03 4.02 13.70
C ASN A 28 11.81 3.24 13.20
N ASP A 29 11.51 3.31 11.91
CA ASP A 29 10.48 2.47 11.30
C ASP A 29 11.03 1.07 11.04
N GLN A 30 10.40 0.06 11.66
CA GLN A 30 10.86 -1.33 11.67
C GLN A 30 10.70 -2.04 10.33
N TYR A 31 9.85 -1.54 9.42
CA TYR A 31 9.58 -2.17 8.13
C TYR A 31 9.97 -1.28 6.96
N ILE A 32 9.22 -0.25 6.65
CA ILE A 32 9.45 0.55 5.43
C ILE A 32 10.77 1.31 5.54
N GLY A 33 10.99 2.05 6.63
CA GLY A 33 12.23 2.80 6.85
C GLY A 33 13.45 1.89 6.88
N ARG A 34 13.37 0.76 7.58
CA ARG A 34 14.44 -0.25 7.62
C ARG A 34 14.72 -0.84 6.24
N SER A 35 13.68 -1.11 5.44
CA SER A 35 13.83 -1.65 4.10
C SER A 35 14.54 -0.67 3.17
N ILE A 36 14.14 0.60 3.19
CA ILE A 36 14.81 1.67 2.44
C ILE A 36 16.28 1.79 2.89
N GLU A 37 16.55 1.74 4.20
CA GLU A 37 17.91 1.85 4.72
C GLU A 37 18.81 0.68 4.33
N GLN A 38 18.29 -0.54 4.40
CA GLN A 38 19.10 -1.75 4.22
C GLN A 38 19.17 -2.23 2.78
N TYR A 39 18.09 -2.01 2.02
CA TYR A 39 17.93 -2.62 0.69
C TYR A 39 17.73 -1.57 -0.42
N GLY A 40 17.46 -0.30 -0.08
CA GLY A 40 17.16 0.76 -1.05
C GLY A 40 15.82 0.56 -1.76
N GLU A 41 14.91 -0.22 -1.19
CA GLU A 41 13.60 -0.54 -1.75
C GLU A 41 12.66 -1.03 -0.66
N PHE A 42 11.36 -1.02 -0.93
CA PHE A 42 10.34 -1.65 -0.09
C PHE A 42 9.40 -2.46 -0.98
N SER A 43 9.12 -3.71 -0.56
CA SER A 43 8.19 -4.63 -1.23
C SER A 43 8.36 -4.69 -2.77
N ALA A 44 9.62 -4.85 -3.22
CA ALA A 44 9.99 -4.81 -4.65
C ALA A 44 9.23 -5.83 -5.52
N LEU A 45 8.75 -6.94 -4.93
CA LEU A 45 7.97 -7.93 -5.67
C LEU A 45 6.54 -7.45 -5.95
N GLU A 46 5.97 -6.59 -5.10
CA GLU A 46 4.72 -5.89 -5.40
C GLU A 46 4.94 -4.90 -6.55
N MET A 47 6.03 -4.13 -6.51
CA MET A 47 6.39 -3.23 -7.60
C MET A 47 6.62 -3.98 -8.94
N LYS A 48 7.18 -5.19 -8.91
CA LYS A 48 7.29 -6.05 -10.11
C LYS A 48 5.90 -6.44 -10.67
N LEU A 49 4.92 -6.70 -9.81
CA LEU A 49 3.54 -6.93 -10.24
C LEU A 49 2.93 -5.66 -10.82
N PHE A 50 3.06 -4.52 -10.13
CA PHE A 50 2.55 -3.24 -10.62
C PHE A 50 3.13 -2.85 -11.98
N ALA A 51 4.40 -3.14 -12.23
CA ALA A 51 5.02 -2.93 -13.54
C ALA A 51 4.44 -3.80 -14.68
N GLN A 52 3.74 -4.90 -14.35
CA GLN A 52 3.06 -5.74 -15.34
C GLN A 52 1.63 -5.25 -15.63
N ILE A 53 0.99 -4.59 -14.67
CA ILE A 53 -0.42 -4.20 -14.76
C ILE A 53 -0.64 -2.70 -15.01
N CYS A 54 0.31 -1.84 -14.62
CA CYS A 54 0.27 -0.41 -14.92
C CYS A 54 1.01 -0.11 -16.23
N THR A 55 0.42 0.73 -17.06
CA THR A 55 1.02 1.20 -18.31
C THR A 55 1.08 2.73 -18.32
N PRO A 56 1.91 3.35 -19.18
CA PRO A 56 1.89 4.80 -19.35
C PRO A 56 0.49 5.32 -19.61
N GLY A 57 0.09 6.34 -18.87
CA GLY A 57 -1.26 6.91 -18.88
C GLY A 57 -2.26 6.24 -17.94
N SER A 58 -1.89 5.19 -17.20
CA SER A 58 -2.77 4.59 -16.17
C SER A 58 -3.08 5.57 -15.05
N VAL A 59 -4.26 5.42 -14.46
CA VAL A 59 -4.71 6.16 -13.27
C VAL A 59 -4.78 5.19 -12.09
N VAL A 60 -4.02 5.50 -11.06
CA VAL A 60 -3.89 4.68 -9.84
C VAL A 60 -4.44 5.43 -8.63
N ILE A 61 -5.22 4.76 -7.82
CA ILE A 61 -5.60 5.20 -6.49
C ILE A 61 -4.84 4.33 -5.49
N GLU A 62 -4.07 4.95 -4.61
CA GLU A 62 -3.35 4.30 -3.53
C GLU A 62 -3.90 4.76 -2.18
N VAL A 63 -4.56 3.86 -1.47
CA VAL A 63 -5.11 4.10 -0.14
C VAL A 63 -4.21 3.40 0.89
N GLY A 64 -3.63 4.19 1.79
CA GLY A 64 -2.54 3.76 2.68
C GLY A 64 -1.17 3.93 2.02
N ALA A 65 -0.90 5.13 1.49
CA ALA A 65 0.35 5.40 0.77
C ALA A 65 1.59 5.48 1.68
N ASN A 66 1.40 5.60 2.99
CA ASN A 66 2.46 5.73 3.99
C ASN A 66 3.45 6.83 3.60
N ILE A 67 4.76 6.55 3.55
CA ILE A 67 5.79 7.51 3.12
C ILE A 67 5.94 7.60 1.59
N GLY A 68 5.09 6.92 0.82
CA GLY A 68 5.14 6.91 -0.64
C GLY A 68 6.15 5.94 -1.24
N ALA A 69 6.48 4.86 -0.53
CA ALA A 69 7.44 3.87 -1.01
C ALA A 69 6.98 3.21 -2.32
N HIS A 70 5.69 2.91 -2.47
CA HIS A 70 5.10 2.47 -3.74
C HIS A 70 4.71 3.65 -4.64
N THR A 71 4.21 4.76 -4.06
CA THR A 71 3.74 5.93 -4.80
C THR A 71 4.77 6.44 -5.81
N VAL A 72 6.05 6.54 -5.39
CA VAL A 72 7.15 7.01 -6.26
C VAL A 72 7.33 6.07 -7.46
N GLY A 73 7.36 4.77 -7.23
CA GLY A 73 7.47 3.77 -8.29
C GLY A 73 6.24 3.76 -9.22
N LEU A 74 5.03 3.79 -8.65
CA LEU A 74 3.77 3.85 -9.40
C LEU A 74 3.72 5.10 -10.30
N ALA A 75 4.08 6.27 -9.77
CA ALA A 75 4.10 7.52 -10.54
C ALA A 75 5.04 7.45 -11.76
N ARG A 76 6.19 6.78 -11.62
CA ARG A 76 7.13 6.54 -12.74
C ARG A 76 6.57 5.55 -13.77
N LEU A 77 5.91 4.48 -13.31
CA LEU A 77 5.29 3.48 -14.18
C LEU A 77 4.18 4.09 -15.04
N VAL A 78 3.31 4.91 -14.44
CA VAL A 78 2.20 5.51 -15.17
C VAL A 78 2.65 6.70 -16.05
N GLY A 79 3.82 7.26 -15.77
CA GLY A 79 4.42 8.34 -16.54
C GLY A 79 3.64 9.66 -16.50
N PRO A 80 4.09 10.69 -17.25
CA PRO A 80 3.56 12.05 -17.13
C PRO A 80 2.11 12.22 -17.62
N GLN A 81 1.57 11.26 -18.35
CA GLN A 81 0.17 11.26 -18.80
C GLN A 81 -0.74 10.44 -17.89
N GLY A 82 -0.17 9.67 -16.97
CA GLY A 82 -0.88 8.96 -15.92
C GLY A 82 -1.05 9.81 -14.68
N ARG A 83 -1.71 9.26 -13.67
CA ARG A 83 -1.94 9.95 -12.39
C ARG A 83 -1.97 8.98 -11.23
N VAL A 84 -1.42 9.39 -10.10
CA VAL A 84 -1.53 8.66 -8.83
C VAL A 84 -2.23 9.56 -7.81
N LEU A 85 -3.30 9.05 -7.19
CA LEU A 85 -3.97 9.67 -6.05
C LEU A 85 -3.56 8.89 -4.80
N ALA A 86 -2.78 9.51 -3.93
CA ALA A 86 -2.19 8.88 -2.75
C ALA A 86 -2.81 9.41 -1.46
N PHE A 87 -3.47 8.54 -0.69
CA PHE A 87 -4.15 8.88 0.57
C PHE A 87 -3.37 8.31 1.75
N GLU A 88 -3.05 9.17 2.72
CA GLU A 88 -2.36 8.78 3.96
C GLU A 88 -2.89 9.60 5.15
N PRO A 89 -3.48 8.96 6.18
CA PRO A 89 -4.04 9.66 7.33
C PRO A 89 -3.00 10.02 8.41
N GLN A 90 -1.90 9.28 8.54
CA GLN A 90 -0.89 9.56 9.54
C GLN A 90 -0.08 10.79 9.17
N ARG A 91 0.03 11.76 10.09
CA ARG A 91 0.66 13.06 9.81
C ARG A 91 2.12 12.97 9.36
N LEU A 92 2.94 12.19 10.05
CA LEU A 92 4.37 12.09 9.72
C LEU A 92 4.63 11.31 8.43
N PRO A 93 4.04 10.11 8.21
CA PRO A 93 4.09 9.45 6.92
C PRO A 93 3.59 10.32 5.77
N PHE A 94 2.48 11.06 5.94
CA PHE A 94 1.99 11.99 4.93
C PHE A 94 3.00 13.11 4.58
N GLN A 95 3.68 13.69 5.60
CA GLN A 95 4.71 14.69 5.34
C GLN A 95 5.89 14.11 4.56
N MET A 96 6.27 12.86 4.85
CA MET A 96 7.30 12.14 4.10
C MET A 96 6.83 11.78 2.70
N LEU A 97 5.58 11.36 2.52
CA LEU A 97 4.96 11.13 1.19
C LEU A 97 5.10 12.38 0.31
N CYS A 98 4.66 13.54 0.80
CA CYS A 98 4.79 14.80 0.06
C CYS A 98 6.25 15.15 -0.25
N ALA A 99 7.15 14.95 0.72
CA ALA A 99 8.58 15.19 0.53
C ALA A 99 9.16 14.24 -0.54
N ASN A 100 8.80 12.95 -0.52
CA ASN A 100 9.29 11.97 -1.46
C ASN A 100 8.77 12.22 -2.88
N VAL A 101 7.53 12.64 -3.03
CA VAL A 101 6.98 13.11 -4.32
C VAL A 101 7.77 14.30 -4.85
N ALA A 102 8.01 15.33 -4.01
CA ALA A 102 8.74 16.53 -4.39
C ALA A 102 10.23 16.26 -4.70
N LEU A 103 10.91 15.45 -3.87
CA LEU A 103 12.31 15.05 -4.07
C LEU A 103 12.55 14.34 -5.42
N ASN A 104 11.54 13.64 -5.92
CA ASN A 104 11.58 12.92 -7.18
C ASN A 104 11.01 13.70 -8.37
N SER A 105 10.61 14.97 -8.16
CA SER A 105 10.04 15.85 -9.19
C SER A 105 8.83 15.23 -9.90
N LEU A 106 7.95 14.57 -9.13
CA LEU A 106 6.75 13.90 -9.64
C LEU A 106 5.58 14.88 -9.62
N ASP A 107 5.16 15.35 -10.79
CA ASP A 107 4.05 16.28 -10.97
C ASP A 107 2.71 15.59 -11.30
N ASN A 108 2.74 14.27 -11.41
CA ASN A 108 1.60 13.40 -11.69
C ASN A 108 1.02 12.69 -10.44
N VAL A 109 1.36 13.17 -9.23
CA VAL A 109 0.90 12.63 -7.95
C VAL A 109 0.14 13.67 -7.16
N ASP A 110 -1.09 13.34 -6.73
CA ASP A 110 -1.85 14.11 -5.76
C ASP A 110 -1.82 13.41 -4.41
N CYS A 111 -1.30 14.11 -3.39
CA CYS A 111 -1.22 13.59 -2.02
C CYS A 111 -2.37 14.14 -1.16
N PHE A 112 -3.07 13.26 -0.45
CA PHE A 112 -4.21 13.62 0.40
C PHE A 112 -3.97 13.23 1.85
N TRP A 113 -3.97 14.20 2.74
CA TRP A 113 -3.94 13.94 4.17
C TRP A 113 -5.34 13.60 4.67
N ALA A 114 -5.75 12.38 4.44
CA ALA A 114 -7.08 11.88 4.75
C ALA A 114 -7.07 10.35 4.91
N ALA A 115 -7.99 9.84 5.70
CA ALA A 115 -8.40 8.45 5.63
C ALA A 115 -9.46 8.26 4.53
N VAL A 116 -9.59 7.04 4.04
CA VAL A 116 -10.69 6.64 3.16
C VAL A 116 -11.52 5.57 3.87
N SER A 117 -12.84 5.70 3.80
CA SER A 117 -13.77 4.79 4.48
C SER A 117 -15.12 4.72 3.74
N SER A 118 -16.09 4.04 4.33
CA SER A 118 -17.46 3.90 3.80
C SER A 118 -18.29 5.19 3.88
N GLU A 119 -17.92 6.12 4.77
CA GLU A 119 -18.66 7.36 5.02
C GLU A 119 -17.72 8.55 5.17
N VAL A 120 -18.22 9.73 4.75
CA VAL A 120 -17.52 11.00 4.98
C VAL A 120 -17.62 11.40 6.45
N GLY A 121 -16.51 11.85 7.01
CA GLY A 121 -16.49 12.25 8.41
C GLY A 121 -15.09 12.56 8.90
N SER A 122 -14.74 12.03 10.06
CA SER A 122 -13.40 12.14 10.62
C SER A 122 -13.09 10.95 11.51
N ILE A 123 -11.81 10.61 11.57
CA ILE A 123 -11.25 9.53 12.39
C ILE A 123 -10.13 10.08 13.27
N ASN A 124 -9.95 9.49 14.46
CA ASN A 124 -8.81 9.81 15.31
C ASN A 124 -7.62 8.92 14.91
N VAL A 125 -6.51 9.57 14.55
CA VAL A 125 -5.26 8.91 14.17
C VAL A 125 -4.24 9.09 15.28
N PRO A 126 -3.77 8.03 15.95
CA PRO A 126 -2.76 8.13 17.00
C PRO A 126 -1.48 8.81 16.50
N ASP A 127 -0.94 9.73 17.29
CA ASP A 127 0.38 10.30 17.02
C ASP A 127 1.45 9.39 17.64
N LEU A 128 2.15 8.60 16.82
CA LEU A 128 3.28 7.80 17.25
C LEU A 128 4.53 8.66 17.49
N ASN A 129 5.33 8.29 18.50
CA ASN A 129 6.58 9.00 18.75
C ASN A 129 7.64 8.59 17.72
N PRO A 130 8.08 9.49 16.81
CA PRO A 130 9.01 9.12 15.74
C PRO A 130 10.42 8.77 16.22
N ARG A 131 10.75 9.03 17.50
CA ARG A 131 12.04 8.70 18.11
C ARG A 131 12.07 7.34 18.81
N LYS A 132 10.98 6.59 18.72
CA LYS A 132 10.89 5.20 19.19
C LYS A 132 10.71 4.27 18.01
N GLU A 133 11.20 3.05 18.16
CA GLU A 133 10.97 2.01 17.17
C GLU A 133 9.50 1.57 17.18
N TYR A 134 8.87 1.61 16.00
CA TYR A 134 7.52 1.13 15.76
C TYR A 134 7.39 0.55 14.34
N ASN A 135 6.36 -0.25 14.14
CA ASN A 135 5.79 -0.48 12.82
C ASN A 135 4.83 0.68 12.49
N PHE A 136 5.35 1.72 11.84
CA PHE A 136 4.52 2.88 11.45
C PHE A 136 3.54 2.53 10.33
N GLY A 137 3.82 1.50 9.52
CA GLY A 137 2.93 1.00 8.50
C GLY A 137 1.76 0.21 9.06
N GLY A 138 1.98 -0.61 10.10
CA GLY A 138 0.99 -1.53 10.66
C GLY A 138 0.03 -0.91 11.70
N LEU A 139 -0.22 0.39 11.65
CA LEU A 139 -1.09 1.08 12.63
C LEU A 139 -2.57 0.93 12.25
N THR A 140 -3.31 0.09 13.00
CA THR A 140 -4.77 0.08 12.84
C THR A 140 -5.40 1.34 13.44
N LEU A 141 -6.32 1.95 12.69
CA LEU A 141 -7.07 3.14 13.11
C LEU A 141 -8.42 2.79 13.73
N LEU A 142 -8.85 1.54 13.64
CA LEU A 142 -10.14 1.08 14.13
C LEU A 142 -10.25 1.23 15.64
N GLY A 143 -11.34 1.92 16.07
CA GLY A 143 -11.64 2.09 17.49
C GLY A 143 -10.73 3.07 18.24
N SER A 144 -9.85 3.80 17.54
CA SER A 144 -9.00 4.80 18.19
C SER A 144 -9.84 5.93 18.79
N GLN A 145 -9.74 6.08 20.11
CA GLN A 145 -10.46 7.12 20.87
C GLN A 145 -9.59 8.39 21.04
N SER A 146 -8.31 8.33 20.74
CA SER A 146 -7.36 9.41 20.96
C SER A 146 -6.46 9.63 19.74
N GLY A 147 -5.88 10.82 19.65
CA GLY A 147 -4.99 11.18 18.57
C GLY A 147 -5.47 12.42 17.82
N ARG A 148 -4.93 12.60 16.64
CA ARG A 148 -5.27 13.73 15.76
C ARG A 148 -6.52 13.42 14.96
N ARG A 149 -7.47 14.36 14.97
CA ARG A 149 -8.65 14.25 14.12
C ARG A 149 -8.28 14.52 12.67
N VAL A 150 -8.52 13.55 11.79
CA VAL A 150 -8.21 13.59 10.35
C VAL A 150 -9.50 13.39 9.56
N ALA A 151 -9.62 14.06 8.42
CA ALA A 151 -10.77 13.90 7.52
C ALA A 151 -10.88 12.46 7.02
N CYS A 152 -12.11 11.98 6.92
CA CYS A 152 -12.45 10.70 6.33
C CYS A 152 -13.27 10.95 5.07
N LEU A 153 -12.82 10.40 3.94
CA LEU A 153 -13.41 10.58 2.62
C LEU A 153 -13.97 9.26 2.11
N THR A 154 -14.84 9.31 1.11
CA THR A 154 -15.22 8.15 0.30
C THR A 154 -14.65 8.29 -1.11
N LEU A 155 -14.27 7.18 -1.74
CA LEU A 155 -13.77 7.22 -3.12
C LEU A 155 -14.82 7.75 -4.08
N ASP A 156 -16.08 7.37 -3.89
CA ASP A 156 -17.19 7.77 -4.77
C ASP A 156 -17.45 9.27 -4.80
N GLN A 157 -17.29 9.94 -3.66
CA GLN A 157 -17.56 11.38 -3.57
C GLN A 157 -16.34 12.22 -3.94
N TYR A 158 -15.15 11.68 -3.73
CA TYR A 158 -13.94 12.48 -3.90
C TYR A 158 -13.24 12.27 -5.25
N VAL A 159 -13.30 11.07 -5.81
CA VAL A 159 -12.60 10.73 -7.06
C VAL A 159 -13.50 11.04 -8.26
N THR A 160 -13.22 12.15 -8.96
CA THR A 160 -13.99 12.63 -10.13
C THR A 160 -13.23 12.43 -11.44
N LEU A 161 -12.43 11.39 -11.55
CA LEU A 161 -11.60 11.10 -12.72
C LEU A 161 -12.39 10.41 -13.85
N PRO A 162 -11.93 10.53 -15.10
CA PRO A 162 -12.60 9.90 -16.25
C PRO A 162 -12.37 8.39 -16.31
N LYS A 163 -11.34 7.88 -15.66
CA LYS A 163 -11.00 6.46 -15.56
C LYS A 163 -10.23 6.16 -14.27
N VAL A 164 -10.23 4.90 -13.87
CA VAL A 164 -9.38 4.34 -12.82
C VAL A 164 -8.96 2.95 -13.28
N ASP A 165 -7.65 2.67 -13.32
CA ASP A 165 -7.11 1.42 -13.82
C ASP A 165 -6.68 0.47 -12.68
N LEU A 166 -6.20 1.01 -11.56
CA LEU A 166 -5.79 0.26 -10.36
C LEU A 166 -6.23 0.98 -9.09
N VAL A 167 -6.73 0.23 -8.12
CA VAL A 167 -6.90 0.67 -6.73
C VAL A 167 -6.09 -0.24 -5.82
N LYS A 168 -5.04 0.31 -5.20
CA LYS A 168 -4.27 -0.33 -4.12
C LYS A 168 -4.89 0.07 -2.79
N ILE A 169 -5.17 -0.91 -1.93
CA ILE A 169 -5.76 -0.71 -0.61
C ILE A 169 -4.94 -1.47 0.42
N ASP A 170 -4.35 -0.74 1.37
CA ASP A 170 -3.46 -1.24 2.41
C ASP A 170 -3.64 -0.32 3.63
N VAL A 171 -4.67 -0.62 4.44
CA VAL A 171 -5.19 0.29 5.49
C VAL A 171 -5.42 -0.39 6.82
N GLU A 172 -4.73 -1.51 7.04
CA GLU A 172 -4.59 -2.15 8.35
C GLU A 172 -5.95 -2.52 9.00
N GLY A 173 -6.81 -3.14 8.17
CA GLY A 173 -8.10 -3.69 8.59
C GLY A 173 -9.30 -2.82 8.30
N MET A 174 -9.18 -1.74 7.50
CA MET A 174 -10.30 -0.92 7.01
C MET A 174 -10.59 -1.16 5.52
N GLU A 175 -10.03 -2.18 4.89
CA GLU A 175 -10.13 -2.48 3.45
C GLU A 175 -11.59 -2.59 2.99
N ALA A 176 -12.42 -3.30 3.78
CA ALA A 176 -13.84 -3.45 3.50
C ALA A 176 -14.60 -2.10 3.51
N ASP A 177 -14.22 -1.17 4.39
CA ASP A 177 -14.87 0.13 4.46
C ASP A 177 -14.44 1.03 3.30
N VAL A 178 -13.17 0.96 2.87
CA VAL A 178 -12.70 1.62 1.65
C VAL A 178 -13.49 1.14 0.43
N LEU A 179 -13.65 -0.18 0.26
CA LEU A 179 -14.39 -0.77 -0.85
C LEU A 179 -15.87 -0.36 -0.86
N LYS A 180 -16.53 -0.32 0.30
CA LYS A 180 -17.92 0.17 0.43
C LYS A 180 -18.03 1.64 0.02
N GLY A 181 -17.06 2.49 0.43
CA GLY A 181 -17.02 3.89 0.06
C GLY A 181 -16.65 4.17 -1.39
N GLY A 182 -16.28 3.14 -2.14
CA GLY A 182 -15.94 3.16 -3.56
C GLY A 182 -16.85 2.29 -4.44
N GLU A 183 -17.99 1.85 -3.96
CA GLU A 183 -18.87 0.92 -4.69
C GLU A 183 -19.27 1.45 -6.07
N GLY A 184 -19.62 2.74 -6.17
CA GLY A 184 -19.96 3.39 -7.42
C GLY A 184 -18.78 3.45 -8.39
N LEU A 185 -17.58 3.77 -7.89
CA LEU A 185 -16.32 3.77 -8.64
C LEU A 185 -16.01 2.36 -9.17
N LEU A 186 -16.12 1.33 -8.32
CA LEU A 186 -15.86 -0.05 -8.69
C LEU A 186 -16.81 -0.53 -9.79
N LYS A 187 -18.10 -0.23 -9.67
CA LYS A 187 -19.11 -0.57 -10.68
C LYS A 187 -18.89 0.17 -12.00
N ARG A 188 -18.47 1.43 -11.95
CA ARG A 188 -18.27 2.27 -13.13
C ARG A 188 -17.01 1.89 -13.90
N PHE A 189 -15.88 1.74 -13.23
CA PHE A 189 -14.57 1.61 -13.88
C PHE A 189 -14.04 0.19 -13.91
N LYS A 190 -14.51 -0.68 -12.99
CA LYS A 190 -14.04 -2.07 -12.87
C LYS A 190 -12.51 -2.19 -12.84
N PRO A 191 -11.82 -1.35 -12.03
CA PRO A 191 -10.36 -1.32 -12.01
C PRO A 191 -9.81 -2.67 -11.55
N LEU A 192 -8.53 -2.92 -11.77
CA LEU A 192 -7.82 -3.91 -10.97
C LEU A 192 -7.81 -3.45 -9.51
N LEU A 193 -7.96 -4.40 -8.57
CA LEU A 193 -7.76 -4.11 -7.16
C LEU A 193 -6.53 -4.87 -6.68
N TYR A 194 -5.75 -4.21 -5.83
CA TYR A 194 -4.68 -4.85 -5.07
C TYR A 194 -4.91 -4.54 -3.60
N VAL A 195 -5.33 -5.56 -2.86
CA VAL A 195 -5.90 -5.39 -1.51
C VAL A 195 -5.11 -6.20 -0.51
N GLU A 196 -4.60 -5.53 0.54
CA GLU A 196 -4.03 -6.23 1.69
C GLU A 196 -5.11 -7.06 2.40
N ASN A 197 -4.74 -8.28 2.80
CA ASN A 197 -5.61 -9.19 3.53
C ASN A 197 -4.80 -9.96 4.57
N ASP A 198 -4.24 -9.25 5.54
CA ASP A 198 -3.40 -9.81 6.60
C ASP A 198 -4.17 -10.08 7.91
N ARG A 199 -5.36 -9.49 8.06
CA ARG A 199 -6.22 -9.62 9.24
C ARG A 199 -7.11 -10.86 9.14
N LEU A 200 -6.62 -11.97 9.69
CA LEU A 200 -7.27 -13.30 9.59
C LEU A 200 -8.75 -13.29 9.97
N GLU A 201 -9.10 -12.53 11.00
CA GLU A 201 -10.48 -12.44 11.52
C GLU A 201 -11.43 -11.65 10.61
N LYS A 202 -10.89 -10.86 9.68
CA LYS A 202 -11.66 -10.04 8.72
C LYS A 202 -11.64 -10.61 7.30
N SER A 203 -10.72 -11.54 7.02
CA SER A 203 -10.45 -12.05 5.67
C SER A 203 -11.70 -12.58 4.99
N GLU A 204 -12.49 -13.43 5.66
CA GLU A 204 -13.72 -14.00 5.06
C GLU A 204 -14.73 -12.90 4.69
N THR A 205 -14.91 -11.90 5.56
CA THR A 205 -15.81 -10.77 5.29
C THR A 205 -15.33 -9.94 4.10
N LEU A 206 -14.02 -9.69 4.02
CA LEU A 206 -13.39 -8.93 2.94
C LEU A 206 -13.51 -9.66 1.60
N THR A 207 -13.17 -10.96 1.55
CA THR A 207 -13.25 -11.75 0.32
C THR A 207 -14.69 -11.89 -0.20
N ARG A 208 -15.67 -12.11 0.70
CA ARG A 208 -17.09 -12.12 0.34
C ARG A 208 -17.56 -10.78 -0.21
N LEU A 209 -17.11 -9.66 0.36
CA LEU A 209 -17.43 -8.33 -0.14
C LEU A 209 -16.86 -8.12 -1.55
N ILE A 210 -15.58 -8.44 -1.78
CA ILE A 210 -14.94 -8.31 -3.09
C ILE A 210 -15.65 -9.18 -4.13
N ALA A 211 -16.00 -10.41 -3.77
CA ALA A 211 -16.76 -11.31 -4.65
C ALA A 211 -18.14 -10.75 -5.02
N SER A 212 -18.82 -10.01 -4.11
CA SER A 212 -20.11 -9.38 -4.37
C SER A 212 -20.06 -8.24 -5.39
N PHE A 213 -18.86 -7.72 -5.67
CA PHE A 213 -18.59 -6.76 -6.74
C PHE A 213 -18.14 -7.41 -8.06
N ASP A 214 -18.37 -8.73 -8.22
CA ASP A 214 -18.03 -9.51 -9.41
C ASP A 214 -16.52 -9.60 -9.69
N TYR A 215 -15.67 -9.61 -8.67
CA TYR A 215 -14.24 -9.83 -8.80
C TYR A 215 -13.85 -11.28 -8.52
N ARG A 216 -12.91 -11.81 -9.32
CA ARG A 216 -12.08 -12.96 -8.97
C ARG A 216 -10.86 -12.47 -8.21
N MET A 217 -10.42 -13.21 -7.21
CA MET A 217 -9.31 -12.85 -6.34
C MET A 217 -8.22 -13.91 -6.43
N TYR A 218 -6.96 -13.46 -6.36
CA TYR A 218 -5.78 -14.30 -6.44
C TYR A 218 -4.82 -13.91 -5.34
N TRP A 219 -4.34 -14.89 -4.56
CA TRP A 219 -3.36 -14.64 -3.52
C TRP A 219 -2.04 -14.17 -4.11
N HIS A 220 -1.48 -13.12 -3.57
CA HIS A 220 -0.12 -12.66 -3.80
C HIS A 220 0.59 -12.50 -2.46
N LEU A 221 1.56 -13.39 -2.20
CA LEU A 221 2.27 -13.50 -0.92
C LEU A 221 3.76 -13.18 -1.11
N PRO A 222 4.12 -11.96 -1.52
CA PRO A 222 5.52 -11.63 -1.76
C PRO A 222 6.27 -11.59 -0.44
N PRO A 223 7.47 -12.25 -0.37
CA PRO A 223 8.38 -12.03 0.74
C PRO A 223 8.83 -10.56 0.77
N LEU A 224 8.95 -10.03 1.97
CA LEU A 224 9.39 -8.64 2.17
C LEU A 224 10.86 -8.45 1.76
N PHE A 225 11.68 -9.48 1.99
CA PHE A 225 13.06 -9.50 1.53
C PHE A 225 13.16 -9.92 0.06
N ASN A 226 13.81 -9.08 -0.73
CA ASN A 226 14.21 -9.41 -2.10
C ASN A 226 15.72 -9.70 -2.16
N PRO A 227 16.15 -10.90 -2.53
CA PRO A 227 17.59 -11.21 -2.63
C PRO A 227 18.31 -10.38 -3.71
N ASP A 228 17.56 -9.89 -4.73
CA ASP A 228 18.07 -9.01 -5.79
C ASP A 228 17.78 -7.53 -5.48
N ASN A 229 17.90 -7.15 -4.20
CA ASN A 229 17.61 -5.78 -3.76
C ASN A 229 18.61 -4.76 -4.33
N PHE A 230 18.22 -3.49 -4.32
CA PHE A 230 18.97 -2.41 -4.96
C PHE A 230 20.40 -2.24 -4.42
N PHE A 231 20.62 -2.48 -3.13
CA PHE A 231 21.97 -2.39 -2.53
C PHE A 231 22.77 -3.70 -2.60
N ALA A 232 22.22 -4.76 -3.19
CA ALA A 232 22.81 -6.10 -3.21
C ALA A 232 23.16 -6.62 -1.81
N ASN A 233 22.40 -6.22 -0.78
CA ASN A 233 22.54 -6.69 0.58
C ASN A 233 21.98 -8.10 0.68
N ARG A 234 22.81 -9.06 1.11
CA ARG A 234 22.43 -10.47 1.22
C ARG A 234 21.84 -10.85 2.57
N GLU A 235 21.91 -9.97 3.55
CA GLU A 235 21.36 -10.20 4.88
C GLU A 235 19.83 -10.04 4.84
N ASN A 236 19.10 -11.10 5.24
CA ASN A 236 17.65 -11.06 5.33
C ASN A 236 17.22 -10.71 6.77
N SER A 237 16.96 -9.44 7.03
CA SER A 237 16.48 -8.95 8.33
C SER A 237 15.00 -9.25 8.60
N TYR A 238 14.25 -9.72 7.58
CA TYR A 238 12.82 -10.00 7.68
C TYR A 238 12.48 -11.49 7.78
N LEU A 239 13.49 -12.35 7.65
CA LEU A 239 13.31 -13.81 7.69
C LEU A 239 12.20 -14.29 6.74
N ASN A 240 11.11 -14.82 7.30
CA ASN A 240 9.98 -15.36 6.54
C ASN A 240 8.76 -14.42 6.51
N VAL A 241 8.97 -13.12 6.73
CA VAL A 241 7.88 -12.14 6.65
C VAL A 241 7.43 -12.00 5.20
N VAL A 242 6.13 -12.19 4.98
CA VAL A 242 5.45 -12.00 3.71
C VAL A 242 4.31 -11.01 3.90
N SER A 243 4.02 -10.22 2.87
CA SER A 243 2.77 -9.47 2.81
C SER A 243 1.66 -10.38 2.30
N ALA A 244 0.49 -10.36 2.94
CA ALA A 244 -0.66 -11.11 2.44
C ALA A 244 -1.58 -10.18 1.66
N ASN A 245 -1.51 -10.27 0.34
CA ASN A 245 -2.29 -9.43 -0.56
C ASN A 245 -3.13 -10.27 -1.52
N MET A 246 -4.12 -9.64 -2.12
CA MET A 246 -4.92 -10.20 -3.19
C MET A 246 -4.91 -9.29 -4.42
N LEU A 247 -4.55 -9.86 -5.58
CA LEU A 247 -4.85 -9.26 -6.88
C LEU A 247 -6.28 -9.62 -7.25
N CYS A 248 -7.14 -8.62 -7.47
CA CYS A 248 -8.53 -8.84 -7.81
C CYS A 248 -8.82 -8.33 -9.22
N VAL A 249 -9.44 -9.19 -10.04
CA VAL A 249 -9.73 -8.94 -11.45
C VAL A 249 -11.22 -9.07 -11.67
N HIS A 250 -11.89 -8.01 -12.16
CA HIS A 250 -13.31 -8.06 -12.44
C HIS A 250 -13.64 -9.13 -13.50
N ARG A 251 -14.76 -9.81 -13.36
CA ARG A 251 -15.14 -10.94 -14.25
C ARG A 251 -15.29 -10.56 -15.72
N ASP A 252 -15.64 -9.30 -16.00
CA ASP A 252 -15.72 -8.79 -17.38
C ASP A 252 -14.35 -8.46 -17.99
N SER A 253 -13.29 -8.45 -17.19
CA SER A 253 -11.93 -8.17 -17.67
C SER A 253 -11.39 -9.32 -18.51
N GLN A 254 -10.65 -8.99 -19.56
CA GLN A 254 -9.94 -9.97 -20.41
C GLN A 254 -8.56 -10.33 -19.85
N ILE A 255 -8.15 -9.72 -18.73
CA ILE A 255 -6.87 -9.99 -18.08
C ILE A 255 -6.90 -11.44 -17.56
N ARG A 256 -5.84 -12.18 -17.92
CA ARG A 256 -5.61 -13.53 -17.42
C ARG A 256 -4.47 -13.50 -16.41
N THR A 257 -4.72 -14.08 -15.26
CA THR A 257 -3.71 -14.25 -14.21
C THR A 257 -3.07 -15.64 -14.37
N THR A 258 -1.73 -15.69 -14.29
CA THR A 258 -0.95 -16.93 -14.31
C THR A 258 0.03 -16.92 -13.16
N GLY A 259 0.22 -18.08 -12.53
CA GLY A 259 1.18 -18.22 -11.43
C GLY A 259 0.67 -17.75 -10.06
N PHE A 260 -0.63 -17.44 -9.95
CA PHE A 260 -1.29 -17.10 -8.69
C PHE A 260 -2.35 -18.14 -8.33
N GLU A 261 -2.52 -18.39 -7.03
CA GLU A 261 -3.60 -19.25 -6.52
C GLU A 261 -4.90 -18.44 -6.41
N GLU A 262 -5.97 -18.94 -7.02
CA GLU A 262 -7.29 -18.30 -6.95
C GLU A 262 -7.93 -18.53 -5.57
N VAL A 263 -8.55 -17.50 -5.03
CA VAL A 263 -9.33 -17.57 -3.79
C VAL A 263 -10.69 -18.18 -4.09
N VAL A 264 -10.81 -19.50 -3.95
CA VAL A 264 -12.07 -20.24 -4.19
C VAL A 264 -12.83 -20.52 -2.91
N ASP A 265 -12.13 -20.69 -1.80
CA ASP A 265 -12.71 -20.82 -0.45
C ASP A 265 -12.47 -19.53 0.34
N PHE A 266 -13.55 -18.79 0.59
CA PHE A 266 -13.48 -17.51 1.29
C PHE A 266 -13.17 -17.63 2.79
N SER A 267 -13.30 -18.80 3.37
CA SER A 267 -12.92 -19.09 4.76
C SER A 267 -11.44 -19.45 4.92
N PHE A 268 -10.77 -19.81 3.83
CA PHE A 268 -9.35 -20.13 3.80
C PHE A 268 -8.50 -18.87 3.82
N HIS A 269 -7.41 -18.91 4.59
CA HIS A 269 -6.37 -17.88 4.56
C HIS A 269 -4.98 -18.52 4.61
N PRO A 270 -4.07 -18.17 3.68
CA PRO A 270 -2.77 -18.85 3.53
C PRO A 270 -1.83 -18.69 4.72
N LEU A 271 -2.00 -17.64 5.55
CA LEU A 271 -1.22 -17.43 6.76
C LEU A 271 -1.83 -18.09 8.01
N ARG A 272 -2.99 -18.71 7.90
CA ARG A 272 -3.58 -19.45 9.02
C ARG A 272 -2.75 -20.73 9.21
N ARG A 273 -2.00 -20.83 10.31
CA ARG A 273 -1.32 -22.08 10.66
C ARG A 273 -2.38 -23.15 10.89
N GLU A 274 -2.33 -24.24 10.14
CA GLU A 274 -3.04 -25.45 10.53
C GLU A 274 -2.57 -25.80 11.95
N SER A 275 -3.50 -25.79 12.90
CA SER A 275 -3.27 -26.43 14.18
C SER A 275 -3.11 -27.92 13.88
N VAL A 276 -1.87 -28.37 13.81
CA VAL A 276 -1.58 -29.82 13.82
C VAL A 276 -2.16 -30.34 15.13
N VAL A 277 -3.35 -30.90 15.07
CA VAL A 277 -3.90 -31.70 16.17
C VAL A 277 -3.07 -32.97 16.19
N THR A 278 -2.06 -32.98 17.08
CA THR A 278 -1.30 -34.19 17.46
C THR A 278 -2.09 -34.98 18.48
#